data_e8bbb571f5e3e8d2f9663a66a8b76f05
#
_entry.id   e8bbb571f5e3e8d2f9663a66a8b76f05
#
_cell.length_a   1.000
_cell.length_b   1.000
_cell.length_c   1.000
_cell.angle_alpha   90.00
_cell.angle_beta   90.00
_cell.angle_gamma   90.00
#
_symmetry.space_group_name_H-M   'P 1'
#
loop_
_entity.id
_entity.type
_entity.pdbx_description
1 polymer ?
#
loop_
_entity_poly.entity_id
_entity_poly.type
_entity_poly.pdbx_seq_one_letter_code
_entity_poly.pdbx_strand_id
1 'polypeptide(L)'
;MTDVARAAEALAGVRRSVPAGLAEWRYHGRLVARQLDDEHVVIRAAFAYRDAILRQFPGTFSVPPRYVKHMMVVADLARGDPGAIEDVIEAAWQLQRSND
;
A
#
# COMPACT_ATOMS: atom_id res chain seq x y z
N MET A 1 8.24 -8.78 2.69
CA MET A 1 8.43 -7.55 1.88
C MET A 1 8.80 -7.84 0.42
N THR A 2 9.38 -8.99 0.14
CA THR A 2 9.74 -9.38 -1.23
C THR A 2 8.53 -9.38 -2.18
N ASP A 3 7.39 -9.90 -1.73
CA ASP A 3 6.17 -9.95 -2.55
C ASP A 3 5.58 -8.56 -2.80
N VAL A 4 5.69 -7.66 -1.82
CA VAL A 4 5.28 -6.26 -1.98
C VAL A 4 6.17 -5.58 -3.03
N ALA A 5 7.48 -5.76 -2.94
CA ALA A 5 8.43 -5.21 -3.91
C ALA A 5 8.14 -5.71 -5.32
N ARG A 6 7.91 -7.03 -5.47
CA ARG A 6 7.59 -7.63 -6.76
C ARG A 6 6.31 -7.04 -7.35
N ALA A 7 5.24 -6.96 -6.55
CA ALA A 7 3.96 -6.43 -6.99
C ALA A 7 4.06 -4.95 -7.38
N ALA A 8 4.69 -4.13 -6.56
CA ALA A 8 4.80 -2.70 -6.80
C ALA A 8 5.72 -2.39 -7.99
N GLU A 9 6.88 -3.06 -8.08
CA GLU A 9 7.88 -2.78 -9.10
C GLU A 9 7.49 -3.32 -10.48
N ALA A 10 6.50 -4.22 -10.54
CA ALA A 10 5.92 -4.68 -11.81
C ALA A 10 4.99 -3.64 -12.44
N LEU A 11 4.55 -2.64 -11.67
CA LEU A 11 3.63 -1.62 -12.17
C LEU A 11 4.40 -0.51 -12.90
N ALA A 12 3.87 -0.09 -14.06
CA ALA A 12 4.56 0.87 -14.92
C ALA A 12 4.78 2.20 -14.20
N GLY A 13 5.99 2.72 -14.27
CA GLY A 13 6.36 4.02 -13.69
C GLY A 13 6.60 4.01 -12.19
N VAL A 14 6.51 2.87 -11.54
CA VAL A 14 6.79 2.76 -10.10
C VAL A 14 8.29 2.55 -9.89
N ARG A 15 8.86 3.33 -8.97
CA ARG A 15 10.26 3.25 -8.60
C ARG A 15 10.40 3.07 -7.10
N ARG A 16 11.39 2.25 -6.71
CA ARG A 16 11.73 2.04 -5.30
C ARG A 16 12.85 2.97 -4.88
N SER A 17 12.75 3.47 -3.65
CA SER A 17 13.85 4.10 -2.92
C SER A 17 13.84 3.57 -1.49
N VAL A 18 14.91 3.84 -0.75
CA VAL A 18 15.04 3.31 0.63
C VAL A 18 15.46 4.45 1.58
N PRO A 19 14.61 5.47 1.78
CA PRO A 19 14.93 6.54 2.72
C PRO A 19 14.92 5.99 4.14
N ALA A 20 15.94 6.35 4.91
CA ALA A 20 16.08 5.93 6.31
C ALA A 20 16.01 4.41 6.52
N GLY A 21 16.40 3.60 5.53
CA GLY A 21 16.44 2.15 5.64
C GLY A 21 15.14 1.42 5.41
N LEU A 22 14.04 2.13 5.15
CA LEU A 22 12.73 1.54 4.86
C LEU A 22 12.37 1.75 3.39
N ALA A 23 11.92 0.68 2.72
CA ALA A 23 11.58 0.74 1.31
C ALA A 23 10.33 1.59 1.07
N GLU A 24 10.34 2.31 -0.05
CA GLU A 24 9.24 3.17 -0.47
C GLU A 24 9.08 3.05 -1.98
N TRP A 25 7.83 2.96 -2.44
CA TRP A 25 7.49 2.84 -3.87
C TRP A 25 6.62 4.01 -4.27
N ARG A 26 7.04 4.75 -5.32
CA ARG A 26 6.34 5.92 -5.82
C ARG A 26 6.10 5.82 -7.31
N TYR A 27 4.97 6.34 -7.75
CA TYR A 27 4.64 6.56 -9.15
C TYR A 27 4.78 8.05 -9.45
N HIS A 28 5.75 8.41 -10.27
CA HIS A 28 6.02 9.82 -10.62
C HIS A 28 6.07 10.74 -9.39
N GLY A 29 6.75 10.28 -8.34
CA GLY A 29 6.90 11.03 -7.09
C GLY A 29 5.73 10.91 -6.12
N ARG A 30 4.63 10.25 -6.50
CA ARG A 30 3.46 10.06 -5.65
C ARG A 30 3.51 8.71 -4.95
N LEU A 31 3.21 8.69 -3.65
CA LEU A 31 3.30 7.48 -2.86
C LEU A 31 2.32 6.41 -3.32
N VAL A 32 2.82 5.21 -3.55
CA VAL A 32 2.01 4.00 -3.77
C VAL A 32 2.01 3.17 -2.49
N ALA A 33 3.19 2.83 -1.99
CA ALA A 33 3.34 2.03 -0.78
C ALA A 33 4.66 2.36 -0.09
N ARG A 34 4.70 2.15 1.23
CA ARG A 34 5.88 2.39 2.04
C ARG A 34 5.99 1.33 3.12
N GLN A 35 7.16 0.75 3.26
CA GLN A 35 7.44 -0.18 4.36
C GLN A 35 7.30 0.55 5.69
N LEU A 36 6.53 -0.03 6.62
CA LEU A 36 6.39 0.51 7.98
C LEU A 36 7.37 -0.19 8.93
N ASP A 37 7.41 -1.51 8.84
CA ASP A 37 8.36 -2.38 9.54
C ASP A 37 8.51 -3.68 8.75
N ASP A 38 9.12 -4.72 9.33
CA ASP A 38 9.37 -5.99 8.64
C ASP A 38 8.09 -6.73 8.24
N GLU A 39 6.98 -6.45 8.89
CA GLU A 39 5.72 -7.18 8.69
C GLU A 39 4.56 -6.31 8.22
N HIS A 40 4.75 -4.99 8.10
CA HIS A 40 3.67 -4.07 7.75
C HIS A 40 4.07 -3.12 6.64
N VAL A 41 3.12 -2.86 5.75
CA VAL A 41 3.27 -1.87 4.67
C VAL A 41 2.09 -0.90 4.70
N VAL A 42 2.40 0.39 4.53
CA VAL A 42 1.39 1.43 4.36
C VAL A 42 1.12 1.56 2.87
N ILE A 43 -0.14 1.54 2.47
CA ILE A 43 -0.55 1.62 1.07
C ILE A 43 -1.53 2.77 0.91
N ARG A 44 -1.35 3.55 -0.15
CA ARG A 44 -2.27 4.64 -0.50
C ARG A 44 -3.63 4.06 -0.87
N ALA A 45 -4.71 4.61 -0.30
CA ALA A 45 -6.07 4.10 -0.56
C ALA A 45 -7.09 5.22 -0.40
N ALA A 46 -7.93 5.43 -1.41
CA ALA A 46 -9.05 6.37 -1.30
C ALA A 46 -10.00 5.92 -0.18
N PHE A 47 -10.64 6.87 0.49
CA PHE A 47 -11.42 6.57 1.70
C PHE A 47 -12.53 5.54 1.47
N ALA A 48 -13.30 5.64 0.40
CA ALA A 48 -14.38 4.69 0.11
C ALA A 48 -13.85 3.28 -0.16
N TYR A 49 -12.76 3.18 -0.91
CA TYR A 49 -12.10 1.92 -1.19
C TYR A 49 -11.50 1.32 0.08
N ARG A 50 -10.86 2.15 0.91
CA ARG A 50 -10.31 1.75 2.21
C ARG A 50 -11.38 1.13 3.10
N ASP A 51 -12.55 1.78 3.20
CA ASP A 51 -13.67 1.26 4.01
C ASP A 51 -14.14 -0.11 3.50
N ALA A 52 -14.19 -0.30 2.18
CA ALA A 52 -14.59 -1.57 1.60
C ALA A 52 -13.61 -2.70 1.94
N ILE A 53 -12.30 -2.48 1.78
CA ILE A 53 -11.30 -3.52 2.06
C ILE A 53 -11.16 -3.82 3.55
N LEU A 54 -11.40 -2.85 4.42
CA LEU A 54 -11.44 -3.09 5.86
C LEU A 54 -12.58 -4.03 6.24
N ARG A 55 -13.73 -3.92 5.58
CA ARG A 55 -14.85 -4.83 5.80
C ARG A 55 -14.61 -6.22 5.21
N GLN A 56 -14.02 -6.28 4.01
CA GLN A 56 -13.79 -7.55 3.31
C GLN A 56 -12.64 -8.36 3.92
N PHE A 57 -11.59 -7.68 4.36
CA PHE A 57 -10.35 -8.33 4.82
C PHE A 57 -9.91 -7.75 6.18
N PRO A 58 -10.72 -7.92 7.25
CA PRO A 58 -10.42 -7.31 8.56
C PRO A 58 -9.14 -7.86 9.20
N GLY A 59 -8.72 -9.06 8.83
CA GLY A 59 -7.46 -9.65 9.33
C GLY A 59 -6.23 -9.23 8.53
N THR A 60 -6.43 -8.57 7.38
CA THR A 60 -5.34 -8.14 6.50
C THR A 60 -5.03 -6.66 6.65
N PHE A 61 -6.07 -5.81 6.76
CA PHE A 61 -5.93 -4.36 6.74
C PHE A 61 -6.40 -3.73 8.04
N SER A 62 -5.74 -2.63 8.41
CA SER A 62 -6.12 -1.81 9.56
C SER A 62 -5.79 -0.35 9.29
N VAL A 63 -6.36 0.56 10.11
CA VAL A 63 -6.06 1.98 10.02
C VAL A 63 -5.66 2.46 11.42
N PRO A 64 -4.36 2.57 11.72
CA PRO A 64 -3.90 3.17 12.97
C PRO A 64 -4.41 4.61 13.11
N PRO A 65 -4.57 5.10 14.36
CA PRO A 65 -5.11 6.45 14.59
C PRO A 65 -4.42 7.57 13.80
N ARG A 66 -3.10 7.48 13.60
CA ARG A 66 -2.33 8.50 12.87
C ARG A 66 -2.70 8.59 11.38
N TYR A 67 -3.36 7.55 10.83
CA TYR A 67 -3.73 7.51 9.41
C TYR A 67 -5.22 7.71 9.16
N VAL A 68 -6.04 7.90 10.21
CA VAL A 68 -7.50 7.98 10.07
C VAL A 68 -7.91 9.08 9.08
N LYS A 69 -7.23 10.23 9.12
CA LYS A 69 -7.53 11.38 8.25
C LYS A 69 -6.78 11.36 6.93
N HIS A 70 -6.00 10.33 6.67
CA HIS A 70 -5.20 10.21 5.45
C HIS A 70 -5.72 9.06 4.60
N MET A 71 -5.60 9.19 3.28
CA MET A 71 -5.96 8.12 2.34
C MET A 71 -4.89 7.03 2.33
N MET A 72 -4.80 6.31 3.44
CA MET A 72 -3.81 5.26 3.67
C MET A 72 -4.42 4.11 4.46
N VAL A 73 -3.89 2.92 4.25
CA VAL A 73 -4.25 1.71 4.98
C VAL A 73 -2.97 0.94 5.29
N VAL A 74 -2.96 0.20 6.38
CA VAL A 74 -1.82 -0.66 6.75
C VAL A 74 -2.19 -2.11 6.46
N ALA A 75 -1.31 -2.82 5.76
CA ALA A 75 -1.44 -4.25 5.49
C ALA A 75 -0.49 -5.06 6.38
N ASP A 76 -1.01 -6.15 6.93
CA ASP A 76 -0.24 -7.11 7.73
C ASP A 76 0.27 -8.22 6.80
N LEU A 77 1.57 -8.26 6.56
CA LEU A 77 2.19 -9.21 5.63
C LEU A 77 2.29 -10.62 6.22
N ALA A 78 2.34 -10.74 7.55
CA ALA A 78 2.48 -12.02 8.22
C ALA A 78 1.17 -12.80 8.25
N ARG A 79 0.05 -12.11 8.44
CA ARG A 79 -1.27 -12.72 8.62
C ARG A 79 -2.25 -12.43 7.50
N GLY A 80 -1.93 -11.46 6.65
CA GLY A 80 -2.85 -10.98 5.64
C GLY A 80 -2.94 -11.88 4.42
N ASP A 81 -3.97 -11.65 3.62
CA ASP A 81 -4.17 -12.31 2.34
C ASP A 81 -3.25 -11.67 1.27
N PRO A 82 -2.28 -12.42 0.73
CA PRO A 82 -1.33 -11.86 -0.24
C PRO A 82 -2.01 -11.32 -1.52
N GLY A 83 -3.04 -11.99 -1.99
CA GLY A 83 -3.77 -11.55 -3.18
C GLY A 83 -4.51 -10.23 -2.94
N ALA A 84 -5.11 -10.08 -1.77
CA ALA A 84 -5.78 -8.84 -1.39
C ALA A 84 -4.78 -7.69 -1.27
N ILE A 85 -3.60 -7.94 -0.70
CA ILE A 85 -2.54 -6.93 -0.57
C ILE A 85 -2.06 -6.48 -1.95
N GLU A 86 -1.84 -7.42 -2.86
CA GLU A 86 -1.43 -7.13 -4.24
C GLU A 86 -2.48 -6.28 -4.96
N ASP A 87 -3.76 -6.62 -4.80
CA ASP A 87 -4.86 -5.85 -5.41
C ASP A 87 -4.91 -4.42 -4.88
N VAL A 88 -4.66 -4.23 -3.58
CA VAL A 88 -4.66 -2.89 -2.97
C VAL A 88 -3.47 -2.06 -3.45
N ILE A 89 -2.32 -2.67 -3.66
CA ILE A 89 -1.15 -2.00 -4.23
C ILE A 89 -1.46 -1.54 -5.66
N GLU A 90 -2.07 -2.39 -6.47
CA GLU A 90 -2.49 -2.03 -7.83
C GLU A 90 -3.52 -0.89 -7.81
N ALA A 91 -4.49 -0.94 -6.90
CA ALA A 91 -5.47 0.13 -6.74
C ALA A 91 -4.82 1.47 -6.36
N ALA A 92 -3.78 1.44 -5.52
CA ALA A 92 -3.01 2.62 -5.16
C ALA A 92 -2.30 3.21 -6.38
N TRP A 93 -1.71 2.37 -7.22
CA TRP A 93 -1.10 2.78 -8.48
C TRP A 93 -2.12 3.42 -9.42
N GLN A 94 -3.30 2.80 -9.56
CA GLN A 94 -4.39 3.37 -10.37
C GLN A 94 -4.84 4.74 -9.84
N LEU A 95 -4.95 4.88 -8.53
CA LEU A 95 -5.30 6.15 -7.89
C LEU A 95 -4.27 7.24 -8.22
N GLN A 96 -2.99 6.92 -8.13
CA GLN A 96 -1.93 7.90 -8.42
C GLN A 96 -1.84 8.24 -9.91
N ARG A 97 -2.10 7.28 -10.79
CA ARG A 97 -2.16 7.51 -12.23
C ARG A 97 -3.31 8.44 -12.63
N SER A 98 -4.43 8.37 -11.96
CA SER A 98 -5.60 9.20 -12.29
C SER A 98 -5.35 10.69 -12.05
N ASN A 99 -4.25 11.04 -11.40
CA ASN A 99 -3.84 12.43 -11.17
C ASN A 99 -2.87 12.96 -12.24
N ASP A 100 -2.59 12.15 -13.25
CA ASP A 100 -1.71 12.58 -14.36
C ASP A 100 -2.41 13.54 -15.30
#